data_f6c11d6738517e5305691896d9fc4972
#
_entry.id   f6c11d6738517e5305691896d9fc4972
#
_cell.length_a   1.000
_cell.length_b   1.000
_cell.length_c   1.000
_cell.angle_alpha   90.00
_cell.angle_beta   90.00
_cell.angle_gamma   90.00
#
_symmetry.space_group_name_H-M   'P 1'
#
loop_
_entity.id
_entity.type
_entity.pdbx_description
1 polymer ?
#
loop_
_entity_poly.entity_id
_entity_poly.type
_entity_poly.pdbx_seq_one_letter_code
_entity_poly.pdbx_strand_id
1 'polypeptide(L)'
;QVVNTVSDQVLENQNATTLDEALYNVSNVVQTNTLGGTQDAFVRRGFGANRDGSIMTNGLRTVLPRSFNAATERVEVLKGPASTLYGILDPGGLINVVTKRPEKTFHGSVSATSSSFGGGTGQLDITGPIEGTQLAYRLTGEVQDEDYWRNFGKERSTFIAPSLTWFGDNATVTMLYSHRDYKTPFDRGTIFDLTTKQPVNVDRKIRFDEPFNITDGQSDLAQLNAEYHLNSQWTARFDYSYSQDKYSDNQARVTAYDATTGTLTRRVDATQGSTQRMHATRA
;
A
#
# COMPACT_ATOMS: atom_id res chain seq x y z
N GLN A 1 8.40 -9.47 21.87
CA GLN A 1 7.78 -8.86 20.68
C GLN A 1 6.26 -9.01 20.80
N VAL A 2 5.53 -7.96 20.40
CA VAL A 2 4.07 -7.95 20.35
C VAL A 2 3.65 -7.88 18.89
N VAL A 3 2.81 -8.81 18.46
CA VAL A 3 2.21 -8.80 17.12
C VAL A 3 0.74 -8.42 17.26
N ASN A 4 0.31 -7.40 16.55
CA ASN A 4 -1.10 -7.07 16.36
C ASN A 4 -1.50 -7.47 14.96
N THR A 5 -2.56 -8.25 14.84
CA THR A 5 -3.12 -8.66 13.55
C THR A 5 -4.48 -8.00 13.36
N VAL A 6 -4.65 -7.30 12.25
CA VAL A 6 -5.94 -6.82 11.76
C VAL A 6 -6.40 -7.83 10.73
N SER A 7 -7.42 -8.63 11.09
CA SER A 7 -7.92 -9.71 10.25
C SER A 7 -8.77 -9.20 9.08
N ASP A 8 -9.01 -10.04 8.09
CA ASP A 8 -9.92 -9.81 6.97
C ASP A 8 -11.30 -9.32 7.43
N GLN A 9 -11.90 -9.99 8.41
CA GLN A 9 -13.20 -9.59 8.95
C GLN A 9 -13.20 -8.18 9.56
N VAL A 10 -12.10 -7.77 10.22
CA VAL A 10 -11.97 -6.42 10.76
C VAL A 10 -11.82 -5.42 9.62
N LEU A 11 -11.02 -5.74 8.61
CA LEU A 11 -10.84 -4.90 7.42
C LEU A 11 -12.16 -4.68 6.67
N GLU A 12 -12.94 -5.74 6.48
CA GLU A 12 -14.27 -5.69 5.86
C GLU A 12 -15.26 -4.86 6.70
N ASN A 13 -15.35 -5.13 8.01
CA ASN A 13 -16.24 -4.40 8.91
C ASN A 13 -15.94 -2.90 9.00
N GLN A 14 -14.66 -2.52 8.83
CA GLN A 14 -14.22 -1.13 8.79
C GLN A 14 -14.35 -0.52 7.39
N ASN A 15 -14.66 -1.32 6.38
CA ASN A 15 -14.58 -0.94 4.96
C ASN A 15 -13.25 -0.25 4.64
N ALA A 16 -12.14 -0.83 5.13
CA ALA A 16 -10.80 -0.26 4.97
C ALA A 16 -10.37 -0.35 3.51
N THR A 17 -10.03 0.79 2.92
CA THR A 17 -9.56 0.92 1.53
C THR A 17 -8.09 1.32 1.45
N THR A 18 -7.52 1.74 2.57
CA THR A 18 -6.12 2.16 2.68
C THR A 18 -5.44 1.49 3.87
N LEU A 19 -4.10 1.46 3.85
CA LEU A 19 -3.32 0.94 4.98
C LEU A 19 -3.49 1.79 6.24
N ASP A 20 -3.73 3.09 6.10
CA ASP A 20 -3.99 4.01 7.22
C ASP A 20 -5.30 3.65 7.93
N GLU A 21 -6.37 3.43 7.17
CA GLU A 21 -7.66 2.98 7.71
C GLU A 21 -7.55 1.60 8.37
N ALA A 22 -6.85 0.67 7.76
CA ALA A 22 -6.58 -0.65 8.33
C ALA A 22 -5.86 -0.57 9.70
N LEU A 23 -4.97 0.41 9.88
CA LEU A 23 -4.16 0.58 11.07
C LEU A 23 -4.74 1.55 12.11
N TYR A 24 -5.90 2.16 11.84
CA TYR A 24 -6.51 3.19 12.69
C TYR A 24 -6.63 2.78 14.17
N ASN A 25 -6.97 1.52 14.43
CA ASN A 25 -7.13 0.99 15.79
C ASN A 25 -5.85 0.33 16.34
N VAL A 26 -4.72 0.39 15.64
CA VAL A 26 -3.46 -0.19 16.09
C VAL A 26 -2.67 0.84 16.90
N SER A 27 -2.53 0.62 18.20
CA SER A 27 -1.83 1.55 19.09
C SER A 27 -0.36 1.74 18.70
N ASN A 28 0.17 2.96 18.88
CA ASN A 28 1.57 3.34 18.61
C ASN A 28 1.99 3.21 17.14
N VAL A 29 1.05 3.25 16.22
CA VAL A 29 1.27 3.38 14.76
C VAL A 29 0.53 4.62 14.32
N VAL A 30 1.22 5.55 13.67
CA VAL A 30 0.67 6.82 13.22
C VAL A 30 1.16 7.10 11.81
N GLN A 31 0.25 7.49 10.93
CA GLN A 31 0.63 7.96 9.60
C GLN A 31 1.53 9.20 9.72
N THR A 32 2.54 9.27 8.88
CA THR A 32 3.49 10.39 8.82
C THR A 32 3.49 11.04 7.43
N ASN A 33 4.59 11.60 7.00
CA ASN A 33 4.71 12.27 5.71
C ASN A 33 4.54 11.30 4.53
N THR A 34 3.35 11.25 3.98
CA THR A 34 2.96 10.41 2.83
C THR A 34 3.41 10.96 1.48
N LEU A 35 4.29 11.95 1.46
CA LEU A 35 4.74 12.63 0.25
C LEU A 35 3.55 13.10 -0.61
N GLY A 36 2.73 13.98 -0.02
CA GLY A 36 1.57 14.53 -0.72
C GLY A 36 0.42 13.53 -0.96
N GLY A 37 0.30 12.49 -0.14
CA GLY A 37 -0.74 11.48 -0.26
C GLY A 37 -0.43 10.34 -1.22
N THR A 38 0.78 10.27 -1.78
CA THR A 38 1.11 9.33 -2.86
C THR A 38 1.70 7.99 -2.40
N GLN A 39 2.10 7.88 -1.12
CA GLN A 39 2.74 6.66 -0.60
C GLN A 39 2.35 6.37 0.84
N ASP A 40 2.46 5.12 1.24
CA ASP A 40 2.35 4.70 2.63
C ASP A 40 3.57 5.16 3.44
N ALA A 41 3.32 5.74 4.62
CA ALA A 41 4.39 6.16 5.52
C ALA A 41 3.88 6.17 6.97
N PHE A 42 4.56 5.45 7.87
CA PHE A 42 4.15 5.28 9.26
C PHE A 42 5.31 5.41 10.23
N VAL A 43 5.05 6.10 11.34
CA VAL A 43 5.89 6.08 12.54
C VAL A 43 5.36 5.00 13.49
N ARG A 44 6.24 4.17 14.00
CA ARG A 44 5.95 3.08 14.94
C ARG A 44 6.75 3.30 16.21
N ARG A 45 6.07 3.50 17.35
CA ARG A 45 6.74 3.81 18.64
C ARG A 45 7.75 4.96 18.56
N GLY A 46 7.47 5.98 17.75
CA GLY A 46 8.36 7.12 17.52
C GLY A 46 9.50 6.88 16.51
N PHE A 47 9.61 5.68 15.94
CA PHE A 47 10.60 5.32 14.92
C PHE A 47 9.95 5.14 13.55
N GLY A 48 10.73 5.33 12.53
CA GLY A 48 10.35 5.18 11.14
C GLY A 48 10.35 6.51 10.40
N ALA A 49 10.77 6.42 9.17
CA ALA A 49 10.75 7.50 8.20
C ALA A 49 10.02 7.03 6.95
N ASN A 50 9.86 7.91 5.99
CA ASN A 50 9.32 7.54 4.70
C ASN A 50 10.23 6.50 4.04
N ARG A 51 9.65 5.38 3.60
CA ARG A 51 10.33 4.34 2.81
C ARG A 51 11.55 3.71 3.50
N ASP A 52 11.48 3.50 4.79
CA ASP A 52 12.55 2.83 5.54
C ASP A 52 12.61 1.29 5.32
N GLY A 53 11.73 0.76 4.47
CA GLY A 53 11.63 -0.67 4.18
C GLY A 53 10.95 -1.49 5.26
N SER A 54 10.28 -0.84 6.21
CA SER A 54 9.56 -1.51 7.30
C SER A 54 8.09 -1.80 6.97
N ILE A 55 7.61 -1.41 5.79
CA ILE A 55 6.36 -1.88 5.22
C ILE A 55 6.70 -3.00 4.26
N MET A 56 6.23 -4.20 4.55
CA MET A 56 6.54 -5.43 3.83
C MET A 56 5.28 -6.04 3.22
N THR A 57 5.46 -6.84 2.19
CA THR A 57 4.42 -7.69 1.63
C THR A 57 4.85 -9.16 1.74
N ASN A 58 4.02 -9.97 2.42
CA ASN A 58 4.32 -11.39 2.72
C ASN A 58 5.68 -11.61 3.40
N GLY A 59 6.07 -10.69 4.29
CA GLY A 59 7.30 -10.74 5.05
C GLY A 59 8.57 -10.37 4.28
N LEU A 60 8.45 -9.86 3.06
CA LEU A 60 9.54 -9.39 2.22
C LEU A 60 9.40 -7.89 1.94
N ARG A 61 10.54 -7.20 1.89
CA ARG A 61 10.58 -5.77 1.57
C ARG A 61 10.16 -5.52 0.13
N THR A 62 9.42 -4.43 -0.07
CA THR A 62 8.97 -3.99 -1.39
C THR A 62 9.16 -2.47 -1.55
N VAL A 63 9.13 -1.99 -2.79
CA VAL A 63 9.12 -0.55 -3.13
C VAL A 63 7.73 -0.07 -3.56
N LEU A 64 6.68 -0.80 -3.23
CA LEU A 64 5.30 -0.41 -3.56
C LEU A 64 4.95 0.91 -2.88
N PRO A 65 4.38 1.90 -3.60
CA PRO A 65 3.97 3.17 -3.01
C PRO A 65 2.76 2.98 -2.09
N ARG A 66 1.85 2.06 -2.44
CA ARG A 66 0.70 1.62 -1.67
C ARG A 66 0.75 0.11 -1.56
N SER A 67 0.75 -0.40 -0.35
CA SER A 67 0.85 -1.83 -0.08
C SER A 67 -0.51 -2.49 0.13
N PHE A 68 -1.53 -1.73 0.53
CA PHE A 68 -2.90 -2.19 0.73
C PHE A 68 -3.70 -2.15 -0.58
N ASN A 69 -4.45 -3.23 -0.89
CA ASN A 69 -5.25 -3.39 -2.11
C ASN A 69 -6.25 -4.55 -1.96
N ALA A 70 -7.05 -4.83 -2.98
CA ALA A 70 -8.05 -5.91 -2.99
C ALA A 70 -7.49 -7.31 -2.71
N ALA A 71 -6.20 -7.55 -2.94
CA ALA A 71 -5.55 -8.82 -2.61
C ALA A 71 -5.10 -8.91 -1.14
N THR A 72 -5.30 -7.89 -0.31
CA THR A 72 -4.93 -7.93 1.11
C THR A 72 -5.87 -8.85 1.88
N GLU A 73 -5.31 -9.83 2.58
CA GLU A 73 -6.02 -10.71 3.51
C GLU A 73 -6.03 -10.13 4.92
N ARG A 74 -4.86 -9.71 5.41
CA ARG A 74 -4.71 -9.13 6.75
C ARG A 74 -3.48 -8.24 6.83
N VAL A 75 -3.43 -7.43 7.88
CA VAL A 75 -2.28 -6.59 8.19
C VAL A 75 -1.72 -6.98 9.56
N GLU A 76 -0.43 -7.26 9.61
CA GLU A 76 0.30 -7.63 10.82
C GLU A 76 1.23 -6.49 11.21
N VAL A 77 1.21 -6.08 12.47
CA VAL A 77 2.13 -5.07 13.02
C VAL A 77 2.98 -5.72 14.08
N LEU A 78 4.25 -5.91 13.77
CA LEU A 78 5.24 -6.40 14.71
C LEU A 78 5.89 -5.21 15.42
N LYS A 79 5.66 -5.09 16.73
CA LYS A 79 6.14 -3.97 17.56
C LYS A 79 7.44 -4.34 18.28
N GLY A 80 8.48 -3.53 18.06
CA GLY A 80 9.80 -3.69 18.68
C GLY A 80 10.84 -4.23 17.71
N PRO A 81 12.08 -4.43 18.17
CA PRO A 81 13.19 -4.85 17.31
C PRO A 81 12.89 -6.15 16.56
N ALA A 82 12.96 -6.12 15.25
CA ALA A 82 12.69 -7.26 14.37
C ALA A 82 13.91 -7.63 13.50
N SER A 83 15.04 -6.98 13.72
CA SER A 83 16.25 -7.06 12.87
C SER A 83 16.84 -8.45 12.79
N THR A 84 16.65 -9.29 13.80
CA THR A 84 17.13 -10.69 13.81
C THR A 84 16.39 -11.58 12.81
N LEU A 85 15.15 -11.23 12.44
CA LEU A 85 14.32 -12.03 11.53
C LEU A 85 14.18 -11.39 10.16
N TYR A 86 14.27 -10.06 10.10
CA TYR A 86 13.92 -9.29 8.89
C TYR A 86 15.07 -8.39 8.41
N GLY A 87 16.26 -8.52 8.98
CA GLY A 87 17.43 -7.71 8.62
C GLY A 87 17.36 -6.29 9.18
N ILE A 88 18.11 -5.36 8.60
CA ILE A 88 18.25 -3.98 9.11
C ILE A 88 16.91 -3.26 9.05
N LEU A 89 16.34 -2.94 10.21
CA LEU A 89 15.08 -2.21 10.40
C LEU A 89 15.19 -1.26 11.58
N ASP A 90 14.37 -0.22 11.57
CA ASP A 90 14.20 0.64 12.73
C ASP A 90 13.64 -0.14 13.93
N PRO A 91 14.04 0.23 15.17
CA PRO A 91 13.63 -0.50 16.38
C PRO A 91 12.13 -0.39 16.69
N GLY A 92 11.38 0.45 15.99
CA GLY A 92 9.93 0.57 16.10
C GLY A 92 9.15 -0.68 15.67
N GLY A 93 9.73 -1.51 14.81
CA GLY A 93 9.13 -2.72 14.27
C GLY A 93 8.77 -2.60 12.78
N LEU A 94 7.87 -3.46 12.32
CA LEU A 94 7.44 -3.50 10.92
C LEU A 94 5.92 -3.64 10.78
N ILE A 95 5.42 -3.30 9.59
CA ILE A 95 4.07 -3.57 9.12
C ILE A 95 4.18 -4.58 7.99
N ASN A 96 3.44 -5.67 8.05
CA ASN A 96 3.41 -6.71 7.03
C ASN A 96 2.01 -6.83 6.46
N VAL A 97 1.85 -6.53 5.19
CA VAL A 97 0.62 -6.76 4.45
C VAL A 97 0.67 -8.18 3.90
N VAL A 98 -0.25 -9.02 4.34
CA VAL A 98 -0.36 -10.41 3.89
C VAL A 98 -1.42 -10.51 2.82
N THR A 99 -1.07 -11.12 1.70
CA THR A 99 -1.98 -11.28 0.57
C THR A 99 -2.78 -12.57 0.65
N LYS A 100 -3.98 -12.53 0.12
CA LYS A 100 -4.86 -13.69 -0.08
C LYS A 100 -4.15 -14.75 -0.94
N ARG A 101 -4.27 -16.01 -0.55
CA ARG A 101 -3.67 -17.14 -1.28
C ARG A 101 -4.73 -17.96 -2.03
N PRO A 102 -4.35 -18.67 -3.09
CA PRO A 102 -5.21 -19.66 -3.73
C PRO A 102 -5.73 -20.72 -2.76
N GLU A 103 -7.00 -21.08 -2.89
CA GLU A 103 -7.70 -22.04 -2.04
C GLU A 103 -8.13 -23.27 -2.83
N LYS A 104 -8.17 -24.44 -2.15
CA LYS A 104 -8.65 -25.70 -2.74
C LYS A 104 -10.17 -25.78 -2.86
N THR A 105 -10.89 -24.81 -2.30
CA THR A 105 -12.34 -24.69 -2.39
C THR A 105 -12.68 -23.48 -3.24
N PHE A 106 -13.65 -23.64 -4.13
CA PHE A 106 -14.10 -22.51 -4.95
C PHE A 106 -14.77 -21.46 -4.07
N HIS A 107 -14.33 -20.23 -4.22
CA HIS A 107 -14.90 -19.04 -3.60
C HIS A 107 -14.83 -17.85 -4.57
N GLY A 108 -15.88 -17.03 -4.58
CA GLY A 108 -15.89 -15.82 -5.41
C GLY A 108 -16.73 -14.72 -4.79
N SER A 109 -16.24 -13.48 -4.91
CA SER A 109 -16.96 -12.29 -4.49
C SER A 109 -16.76 -11.15 -5.48
N VAL A 110 -17.79 -10.32 -5.59
CA VAL A 110 -17.76 -9.04 -6.31
C VAL A 110 -18.30 -7.99 -5.35
N SER A 111 -17.62 -6.89 -5.21
CA SER A 111 -18.06 -5.76 -4.40
C SER A 111 -18.00 -4.45 -5.17
N ALA A 112 -18.84 -3.50 -4.79
CA ALA A 112 -18.82 -2.14 -5.29
C ALA A 112 -19.07 -1.18 -4.12
N THR A 113 -18.21 -0.18 -3.99
CA THR A 113 -18.30 0.85 -2.97
C THR A 113 -18.43 2.21 -3.64
N SER A 114 -19.39 3.02 -3.19
CA SER A 114 -19.54 4.40 -3.66
C SER A 114 -18.87 5.37 -2.70
N SER A 115 -18.08 6.29 -3.22
CA SER A 115 -17.48 7.36 -2.43
C SER A 115 -18.50 8.46 -2.11
N SER A 116 -18.46 9.02 -0.91
CA SER A 116 -19.26 10.17 -0.51
C SER A 116 -18.85 11.48 -1.23
N PHE A 117 -17.70 11.45 -1.91
CA PHE A 117 -17.17 12.58 -2.68
C PHE A 117 -17.50 12.48 -4.18
N GLY A 118 -17.99 11.32 -4.62
CA GLY A 118 -18.32 11.01 -6.02
C GLY A 118 -17.46 9.87 -6.57
N GLY A 119 -18.04 9.07 -7.47
CA GLY A 119 -17.38 7.89 -8.00
C GLY A 119 -17.41 6.68 -7.07
N GLY A 120 -16.47 5.77 -7.23
CA GLY A 120 -16.42 4.57 -6.40
C GLY A 120 -15.36 3.56 -6.84
N THR A 121 -15.34 2.42 -6.14
CA THR A 121 -14.41 1.32 -6.34
C THR A 121 -15.17 0.02 -6.57
N GLY A 122 -14.79 -0.73 -7.62
CA GLY A 122 -15.26 -2.08 -7.88
C GLY A 122 -14.15 -3.09 -7.62
N GLN A 123 -14.47 -4.21 -6.99
CA GLN A 123 -13.51 -5.29 -6.70
C GLN A 123 -14.05 -6.65 -7.12
N LEU A 124 -13.14 -7.52 -7.54
CA LEU A 124 -13.36 -8.94 -7.85
C LEU A 124 -12.36 -9.78 -7.08
N ASP A 125 -12.82 -10.88 -6.50
CA ASP A 125 -11.98 -11.91 -5.90
C ASP A 125 -12.54 -13.28 -6.24
N ILE A 126 -11.75 -14.12 -6.89
CA ILE A 126 -12.16 -15.47 -7.27
C ILE A 126 -11.00 -16.44 -7.05
N THR A 127 -11.26 -17.55 -6.40
CA THR A 127 -10.28 -18.61 -6.14
C THR A 127 -10.92 -19.99 -6.29
N GLY A 128 -10.12 -21.01 -6.55
CA GLY A 128 -10.57 -22.38 -6.60
C GLY A 128 -9.51 -23.36 -7.11
N PRO A 129 -9.80 -24.65 -7.05
CA PRO A 129 -8.92 -25.70 -7.57
C PRO A 129 -8.95 -25.71 -9.10
N ILE A 130 -7.85 -26.18 -9.70
CA ILE A 130 -7.84 -26.61 -11.11
C ILE A 130 -8.10 -28.11 -11.11
N GLU A 131 -9.29 -28.54 -11.57
CA GLU A 131 -9.74 -29.91 -11.52
C GLU A 131 -8.74 -30.89 -12.16
N GLY A 132 -8.55 -32.03 -11.54
CA GLY A 132 -7.64 -33.09 -11.99
C GLY A 132 -6.14 -32.74 -11.75
N THR A 133 -5.83 -31.68 -11.03
CA THR A 133 -4.47 -31.27 -10.71
C THR A 133 -4.27 -30.98 -9.22
N GLN A 134 -3.02 -30.77 -8.80
CA GLN A 134 -2.68 -30.30 -7.46
C GLN A 134 -2.57 -28.75 -7.41
N LEU A 135 -3.18 -28.04 -8.34
CA LEU A 135 -3.11 -26.59 -8.46
C LEU A 135 -4.39 -25.92 -7.98
N ALA A 136 -4.23 -24.77 -7.36
CA ALA A 136 -5.31 -23.81 -7.13
C ALA A 136 -4.90 -22.43 -7.63
N TYR A 137 -5.86 -21.69 -8.11
CA TYR A 137 -5.69 -20.32 -8.60
C TYR A 137 -6.42 -19.32 -7.72
N ARG A 138 -5.97 -18.07 -7.73
CA ARG A 138 -6.72 -16.90 -7.28
C ARG A 138 -6.49 -15.75 -8.22
N LEU A 139 -7.52 -15.00 -8.50
CA LEU A 139 -7.49 -13.75 -9.23
C LEU A 139 -8.21 -12.70 -8.40
N THR A 140 -7.49 -11.64 -8.02
CA THR A 140 -8.11 -10.44 -7.45
C THR A 140 -7.93 -9.26 -8.39
N GLY A 141 -8.94 -8.40 -8.45
CA GLY A 141 -8.94 -7.21 -9.29
C GLY A 141 -9.63 -6.05 -8.60
N GLU A 142 -9.21 -4.82 -8.93
CA GLU A 142 -9.80 -3.59 -8.40
C GLU A 142 -9.75 -2.51 -9.47
N VAL A 143 -10.84 -1.75 -9.59
CA VAL A 143 -10.90 -0.53 -10.39
C VAL A 143 -11.48 0.57 -9.53
N GLN A 144 -10.75 1.67 -9.40
CA GLN A 144 -11.14 2.86 -8.64
C GLN A 144 -11.21 4.06 -9.57
N ASP A 145 -12.30 4.83 -9.50
CA ASP A 145 -12.43 6.18 -10.07
C ASP A 145 -13.27 7.00 -9.08
N GLU A 146 -12.60 7.81 -8.25
CA GLU A 146 -13.22 8.56 -7.18
C GLU A 146 -12.82 10.03 -7.25
N ASP A 147 -13.76 10.92 -6.93
CA ASP A 147 -13.44 12.33 -6.75
C ASP A 147 -12.64 12.51 -5.46
N TYR A 148 -11.62 13.35 -5.52
CA TYR A 148 -10.80 13.65 -4.37
C TYR A 148 -11.61 14.42 -3.32
N TRP A 149 -11.38 14.16 -2.05
CA TRP A 149 -12.14 14.76 -0.94
C TRP A 149 -12.02 16.28 -0.83
N ARG A 150 -11.00 16.88 -1.47
CA ARG A 150 -10.85 18.33 -1.57
C ARG A 150 -11.48 18.87 -2.86
N ASN A 151 -11.43 20.19 -3.04
CA ASN A 151 -12.16 20.93 -4.07
C ASN A 151 -11.87 20.55 -5.54
N PHE A 152 -10.77 19.82 -5.81
CA PHE A 152 -10.47 19.27 -7.13
C PHE A 152 -9.50 18.09 -7.04
N GLY A 153 -9.51 17.28 -8.09
CA GLY A 153 -8.68 16.10 -8.26
C GLY A 153 -9.53 14.82 -8.36
N LYS A 154 -8.91 13.76 -8.84
CA LYS A 154 -9.48 12.41 -8.90
C LYS A 154 -8.42 11.37 -8.53
N GLU A 155 -8.82 10.36 -7.78
CA GLU A 155 -8.05 9.15 -7.55
C GLU A 155 -8.51 8.07 -8.50
N ARG A 156 -7.58 7.55 -9.30
CA ARG A 156 -7.85 6.47 -10.24
C ARG A 156 -6.81 5.38 -10.08
N SER A 157 -7.24 4.15 -10.04
CA SER A 157 -6.33 3.02 -10.13
C SER A 157 -7.01 1.81 -10.76
N THR A 158 -6.18 0.99 -11.38
CA THR A 158 -6.53 -0.36 -11.80
C THR A 158 -5.52 -1.31 -11.22
N PHE A 159 -5.97 -2.36 -10.58
CA PHE A 159 -5.14 -3.37 -9.94
C PHE A 159 -5.59 -4.76 -10.37
N ILE A 160 -4.62 -5.64 -10.62
CA ILE A 160 -4.84 -7.06 -10.90
C ILE A 160 -3.76 -7.89 -10.22
N ALA A 161 -4.16 -9.00 -9.60
CA ALA A 161 -3.24 -9.90 -8.93
C ALA A 161 -3.63 -11.38 -9.15
N PRO A 162 -3.15 -12.01 -10.23
CA PRO A 162 -3.20 -13.45 -10.39
C PRO A 162 -2.20 -14.14 -9.46
N SER A 163 -2.61 -15.28 -8.90
CA SER A 163 -1.74 -16.16 -8.13
C SER A 163 -2.07 -17.63 -8.37
N LEU A 164 -1.07 -18.49 -8.20
CA LEU A 164 -1.16 -19.92 -8.39
C LEU A 164 -0.43 -20.63 -7.25
N THR A 165 -1.06 -21.65 -6.67
CA THR A 165 -0.43 -22.51 -5.66
C THR A 165 -0.46 -23.96 -6.14
N TRP A 166 0.70 -24.59 -6.11
CA TRP A 166 0.85 -26.04 -6.24
C TRP A 166 0.96 -26.67 -4.85
N PHE A 167 0.13 -27.68 -4.60
CA PHE A 167 0.05 -28.43 -3.36
C PHE A 167 0.54 -29.86 -3.58
N GLY A 168 1.85 -30.09 -3.56
CA GLY A 168 2.43 -31.43 -3.58
C GLY A 168 2.36 -32.11 -2.22
N ASP A 169 2.77 -33.37 -2.14
CA ASP A 169 2.66 -34.19 -0.93
C ASP A 169 3.50 -33.64 0.23
N ASN A 170 4.71 -33.19 -0.06
CA ASN A 170 5.64 -32.63 0.92
C ASN A 170 6.01 -31.18 0.64
N ALA A 171 5.46 -30.55 -0.40
CA ALA A 171 5.82 -29.21 -0.80
C ALA A 171 4.59 -28.37 -1.13
N THR A 172 4.67 -27.08 -0.85
CA THR A 172 3.72 -26.07 -1.31
C THR A 172 4.49 -24.95 -1.97
N VAL A 173 4.11 -24.60 -3.20
CA VAL A 173 4.76 -23.51 -3.95
C VAL A 173 3.68 -22.55 -4.41
N THR A 174 3.80 -21.28 -4.01
CA THR A 174 2.89 -20.20 -4.40
C THR A 174 3.63 -19.17 -5.23
N MET A 175 3.07 -18.82 -6.38
CA MET A 175 3.50 -17.72 -7.23
C MET A 175 2.42 -16.64 -7.21
N LEU A 176 2.83 -15.40 -7.02
CA LEU A 176 1.99 -14.21 -7.06
C LEU A 176 2.60 -13.22 -8.03
N TYR A 177 1.79 -12.65 -8.90
CA TYR A 177 2.11 -11.42 -9.62
C TYR A 177 1.03 -10.39 -9.33
N SER A 178 1.40 -9.13 -9.19
CA SER A 178 0.42 -8.04 -9.20
C SER A 178 0.92 -6.85 -10.00
N HIS A 179 -0.01 -6.19 -10.64
CA HIS A 179 0.20 -4.95 -11.41
C HIS A 179 -0.83 -3.91 -10.98
N ARG A 180 -0.36 -2.68 -10.82
CA ARG A 180 -1.21 -1.53 -10.53
C ARG A 180 -0.80 -0.34 -11.40
N ASP A 181 -1.76 0.21 -12.16
CA ASP A 181 -1.69 1.55 -12.69
C ASP A 181 -2.41 2.50 -11.73
N TYR A 182 -1.83 3.67 -11.47
CA TYR A 182 -2.44 4.64 -10.56
C TYR A 182 -2.23 6.08 -11.00
N LYS A 183 -3.21 6.91 -10.68
CA LYS A 183 -3.17 8.35 -10.85
C LYS A 183 -3.81 9.01 -9.64
N THR A 184 -2.99 9.71 -8.85
CA THR A 184 -3.36 10.24 -7.53
C THR A 184 -3.03 11.71 -7.44
N PRO A 185 -3.90 12.56 -6.88
CA PRO A 185 -3.56 13.94 -6.58
C PRO A 185 -2.31 14.04 -5.68
N PHE A 186 -1.39 14.91 -6.04
CA PHE A 186 -0.24 15.22 -5.20
C PHE A 186 -0.60 16.42 -4.31
N ASP A 187 -1.08 16.16 -3.10
CA ASP A 187 -1.58 17.17 -2.17
C ASP A 187 -0.66 17.31 -0.95
N ARG A 188 -0.02 18.46 -0.84
CA ARG A 188 0.87 18.75 0.31
C ARG A 188 0.14 19.24 1.55
N GLY A 189 -1.19 19.32 1.52
CA GLY A 189 -2.02 19.71 2.64
C GLY A 189 -2.10 21.22 2.84
N THR A 190 -2.15 21.63 4.12
CA THR A 190 -2.34 23.02 4.54
C THR A 190 -1.04 23.82 4.40
N ILE A 191 -1.17 25.10 4.03
CA ILE A 191 -0.09 26.07 3.99
C ILE A 191 0.00 26.87 5.28
N PHE A 192 1.19 27.42 5.55
CA PHE A 192 1.45 28.26 6.71
C PHE A 192 1.67 29.71 6.30
N ASP A 193 1.11 30.62 7.06
CA ASP A 193 1.38 32.06 6.92
C ASP A 193 2.84 32.36 7.29
N LEU A 194 3.52 33.18 6.47
CA LEU A 194 4.91 33.52 6.66
C LEU A 194 5.21 34.30 7.93
N THR A 195 4.28 35.16 8.33
CA THR A 195 4.43 36.08 9.46
C THR A 195 4.10 35.37 10.77
N THR A 196 2.91 34.75 10.85
CA THR A 196 2.41 34.14 12.08
C THR A 196 2.95 32.75 12.33
N LYS A 197 3.46 32.08 11.29
CA LYS A 197 3.88 30.66 11.32
C LYS A 197 2.74 29.71 11.71
N GLN A 198 1.51 30.15 11.60
CA GLN A 198 0.30 29.35 11.87
C GLN A 198 -0.28 28.80 10.56
N PRO A 199 -0.99 27.68 10.61
CA PRO A 199 -1.78 27.23 9.47
C PRO A 199 -2.77 28.32 9.03
N VAL A 200 -2.90 28.51 7.72
CA VAL A 200 -3.88 29.45 7.18
C VAL A 200 -5.28 28.94 7.49
N ASN A 201 -6.11 29.81 8.08
CA ASN A 201 -7.48 29.49 8.47
C ASN A 201 -8.43 29.58 7.25
N VAL A 202 -8.62 28.47 6.57
CA VAL A 202 -9.52 28.31 5.42
C VAL A 202 -10.26 26.98 5.54
N ASP A 203 -11.32 26.81 4.75
CA ASP A 203 -12.00 25.51 4.65
C ASP A 203 -10.98 24.40 4.29
N ARG A 204 -11.01 23.28 5.03
CA ARG A 204 -10.10 22.15 4.86
C ARG A 204 -10.12 21.53 3.46
N LYS A 205 -11.20 21.76 2.69
CA LYS A 205 -11.34 21.30 1.31
C LYS A 205 -10.54 22.14 0.31
N ILE A 206 -10.08 23.34 0.68
CA ILE A 206 -9.36 24.23 -0.24
C ILE A 206 -7.94 23.71 -0.46
N ARG A 207 -7.58 23.49 -1.70
CA ARG A 207 -6.22 23.28 -2.17
C ARG A 207 -5.65 24.59 -2.71
N PHE A 208 -4.36 24.81 -2.45
CA PHE A 208 -3.61 26.00 -2.90
C PHE A 208 -2.66 25.67 -4.04
N ASP A 209 -2.61 24.44 -4.48
CA ASP A 209 -1.87 23.94 -5.62
C ASP A 209 -2.76 23.97 -6.89
N GLU A 210 -2.40 23.23 -7.91
CA GLU A 210 -3.06 23.26 -9.22
C GLU A 210 -3.64 21.87 -9.58
N PRO A 211 -4.64 21.79 -10.48
CA PRO A 211 -5.20 20.53 -10.94
C PRO A 211 -4.19 19.57 -11.59
N PHE A 212 -3.04 20.08 -12.06
CA PHE A 212 -1.96 19.25 -12.60
C PHE A 212 -1.03 18.66 -11.53
N ASN A 213 -1.26 18.96 -10.24
CA ASN A 213 -0.55 18.30 -9.14
C ASN A 213 -1.01 16.85 -9.04
N ILE A 214 -0.39 16.00 -9.82
CA ILE A 214 -0.75 14.60 -9.98
C ILE A 214 0.53 13.76 -9.97
N THR A 215 0.48 12.62 -9.30
CA THR A 215 1.40 11.50 -9.49
C THR A 215 0.72 10.46 -10.37
N ASP A 216 1.36 10.10 -11.45
CA ASP A 216 0.94 9.10 -12.43
C ASP A 216 2.00 8.02 -12.50
N GLY A 217 1.64 6.76 -12.26
CA GLY A 217 2.62 5.70 -12.19
C GLY A 217 2.05 4.29 -12.29
N GLN A 218 2.98 3.35 -12.26
CA GLN A 218 2.69 1.92 -12.27
C GLN A 218 3.61 1.19 -11.29
N SER A 219 3.08 0.16 -10.65
CA SER A 219 3.85 -0.70 -9.76
C SER A 219 3.61 -2.17 -10.04
N ASP A 220 4.67 -2.95 -9.94
CA ASP A 220 4.68 -4.39 -10.16
C ASP A 220 5.23 -5.11 -8.93
N LEU A 221 4.68 -6.27 -8.63
CA LEU A 221 5.18 -7.20 -7.63
C LEU A 221 5.14 -8.62 -8.20
N ALA A 222 6.25 -9.34 -8.11
CA ALA A 222 6.30 -10.77 -8.36
C ALA A 222 6.92 -11.49 -7.16
N GLN A 223 6.23 -12.49 -6.64
CA GLN A 223 6.68 -13.26 -5.48
C GLN A 223 6.62 -14.76 -5.75
N LEU A 224 7.60 -15.47 -5.21
CA LEU A 224 7.65 -16.93 -5.11
C LEU A 224 7.82 -17.29 -3.65
N ASN A 225 6.92 -18.12 -3.14
CA ASN A 225 7.00 -18.71 -1.81
C ASN A 225 7.04 -20.24 -1.96
N ALA A 226 8.06 -20.89 -1.45
CA ALA A 226 8.20 -22.34 -1.46
C ALA A 226 8.42 -22.86 -0.05
N GLU A 227 7.67 -23.86 0.33
CA GLU A 227 7.80 -24.59 1.58
C GLU A 227 7.94 -26.07 1.27
N TYR A 228 8.93 -26.75 1.89
CA TYR A 228 9.20 -28.15 1.73
C TYR A 228 9.37 -28.82 3.10
N HIS A 229 8.54 -29.80 3.40
CA HIS A 229 8.61 -30.62 4.60
C HIS A 229 9.59 -31.76 4.40
N LEU A 230 10.81 -31.61 4.92
CA LEU A 230 11.86 -32.64 4.85
C LEU A 230 11.48 -33.88 5.66
N ASN A 231 10.87 -33.67 6.83
CA ASN A 231 10.29 -34.67 7.72
C ASN A 231 9.38 -33.98 8.76
N SER A 232 8.89 -34.71 9.76
CA SER A 232 8.00 -34.18 10.81
C SER A 232 8.60 -33.08 11.69
N GLN A 233 9.92 -32.88 11.66
CA GLN A 233 10.63 -31.91 12.50
C GLN A 233 11.26 -30.76 11.72
N TRP A 234 11.53 -30.97 10.42
CA TRP A 234 12.25 -30.01 9.58
C TRP A 234 11.42 -29.56 8.39
N THR A 235 11.31 -28.25 8.27
CA THR A 235 10.68 -27.58 7.11
C THR A 235 11.67 -26.57 6.55
N ALA A 236 11.98 -26.67 5.26
CA ALA A 236 12.74 -25.68 4.52
C ALA A 236 11.76 -24.66 3.90
N ARG A 237 12.11 -23.39 3.95
CA ARG A 237 11.35 -22.31 3.30
C ARG A 237 12.26 -21.47 2.44
N PHE A 238 11.75 -21.05 1.31
CA PHE A 238 12.41 -20.10 0.42
C PHE A 238 11.38 -19.11 -0.10
N ASP A 239 11.68 -17.84 0.08
CA ASP A 239 10.85 -16.74 -0.39
C ASP A 239 11.69 -15.80 -1.25
N TYR A 240 11.14 -15.39 -2.38
CA TYR A 240 11.70 -14.40 -3.26
C TYR A 240 10.66 -13.36 -3.63
N SER A 241 11.06 -12.09 -3.71
CA SER A 241 10.23 -10.97 -4.14
C SER A 241 11.01 -10.07 -5.08
N TYR A 242 10.39 -9.73 -6.19
CA TYR A 242 10.76 -8.60 -7.04
C TYR A 242 9.65 -7.56 -6.99
N SER A 243 9.99 -6.32 -6.76
CA SER A 243 9.05 -5.20 -6.86
C SER A 243 9.63 -4.02 -7.60
N GLN A 244 8.79 -3.33 -8.34
CA GLN A 244 9.12 -2.11 -9.08
C GLN A 244 8.04 -1.07 -8.86
N ASP A 245 8.44 0.19 -8.74
CA ASP A 245 7.59 1.37 -8.83
C ASP A 245 8.18 2.35 -9.84
N LYS A 246 7.37 2.77 -10.80
CA LYS A 246 7.74 3.74 -11.83
C LYS A 246 6.70 4.84 -11.89
N TYR A 247 7.11 6.09 -11.68
CA TYR A 247 6.18 7.21 -11.64
C TYR A 247 6.75 8.50 -12.19
N SER A 248 5.84 9.40 -12.52
CA SER A 248 6.10 10.81 -12.79
C SER A 248 5.16 11.65 -11.94
N ASP A 249 5.59 12.82 -11.50
CA ASP A 249 4.74 13.77 -10.81
C ASP A 249 4.98 15.21 -11.27
N ASN A 250 3.94 16.03 -11.16
CA ASN A 250 4.00 17.47 -11.33
C ASN A 250 3.42 18.15 -10.09
N GLN A 251 4.06 19.21 -9.64
CA GLN A 251 3.71 19.90 -8.42
C GLN A 251 3.82 21.41 -8.57
N ALA A 252 2.74 22.15 -8.35
CA ALA A 252 2.78 23.56 -8.00
C ALA A 252 2.91 23.66 -6.47
N ARG A 253 4.14 23.64 -5.96
CA ARG A 253 4.41 23.66 -4.53
C ARG A 253 4.32 25.07 -3.98
N VAL A 254 3.43 25.31 -3.01
CA VAL A 254 3.41 26.56 -2.28
C VAL A 254 4.69 26.70 -1.44
N THR A 255 5.40 27.79 -1.62
CA THR A 255 6.64 28.10 -0.90
C THR A 255 6.45 29.22 0.13
N ALA A 256 5.46 30.09 -0.10
CA ALA A 256 5.15 31.18 0.80
C ALA A 256 3.69 31.63 0.63
N TYR A 257 3.11 32.13 1.73
CA TYR A 257 1.84 32.84 1.74
C TYR A 257 1.95 34.05 2.68
N ASP A 258 1.60 35.22 2.17
CA ASP A 258 1.50 36.45 2.94
C ASP A 258 0.03 36.82 3.11
N ALA A 259 -0.48 36.67 4.32
CA ALA A 259 -1.88 36.94 4.64
C ALA A 259 -2.23 38.44 4.57
N THR A 260 -1.23 39.33 4.71
CA THR A 260 -1.44 40.79 4.66
C THR A 260 -1.77 41.27 3.25
N THR A 261 -1.09 40.69 2.27
CA THR A 261 -1.26 41.04 0.84
C THR A 261 -2.15 40.05 0.09
N GLY A 262 -2.44 38.87 0.70
CA GLY A 262 -3.10 37.75 0.03
C GLY A 262 -2.24 37.10 -1.06
N THR A 263 -0.91 37.33 -1.03
CA THR A 263 0.01 36.84 -2.08
C THR A 263 0.44 35.41 -1.79
N LEU A 264 0.25 34.54 -2.79
CA LEU A 264 0.69 33.14 -2.78
C LEU A 264 1.87 32.97 -3.73
N THR A 265 3.02 32.53 -3.19
CA THR A 265 4.20 32.20 -3.99
C THR A 265 4.30 30.69 -4.19
N ARG A 266 4.51 30.25 -5.42
CA ARG A 266 4.62 28.83 -5.79
C ARG A 266 5.88 28.56 -6.59
N ARG A 267 6.40 27.34 -6.45
CA ARG A 267 7.43 26.77 -7.32
C ARG A 267 6.82 25.57 -8.04
N VAL A 268 7.07 25.45 -9.33
CA VAL A 268 6.69 24.28 -10.09
C VAL A 268 7.87 23.31 -10.12
N ASP A 269 7.62 22.10 -9.62
CA ASP A 269 8.59 20.99 -9.62
C ASP A 269 7.99 19.83 -10.43
N ALA A 270 8.84 19.04 -11.06
CA ALA A 270 8.42 17.81 -11.75
C ALA A 270 9.43 16.69 -11.54
N THR A 271 8.93 15.47 -11.36
CA THR A 271 9.70 14.24 -11.44
C THR A 271 9.29 13.52 -12.72
N GLN A 272 10.25 13.09 -13.52
CA GLN A 272 9.98 12.41 -14.79
C GLN A 272 10.60 11.02 -14.79
N GLY A 273 9.75 9.99 -14.92
CA GLY A 273 10.18 8.61 -15.11
C GLY A 273 11.01 8.02 -13.97
N SER A 274 10.79 8.47 -12.73
CA SER A 274 11.45 7.86 -11.56
C SER A 274 11.16 6.37 -11.50
N THR A 275 12.19 5.56 -11.32
CA THR A 275 12.06 4.10 -11.24
C THR A 275 12.81 3.57 -10.04
N GLN A 276 12.11 2.82 -9.21
CA GLN A 276 12.69 2.09 -8.07
C GLN A 276 12.48 0.59 -8.28
N ARG A 277 13.47 -0.21 -7.91
CA ARG A 277 13.40 -1.68 -7.99
C ARG A 277 13.99 -2.29 -6.74
N MET A 278 13.41 -3.40 -6.31
CA MET A 278 13.90 -4.15 -5.15
C MET A 278 13.81 -5.65 -5.41
N HIS A 279 14.84 -6.35 -5.00
CA HIS A 279 14.86 -7.80 -4.88
C HIS A 279 15.05 -8.15 -3.42
N ALA A 280 14.23 -9.03 -2.89
CA ALA A 280 14.34 -9.50 -1.51
C ALA A 280 14.24 -11.03 -1.49
N THR A 281 15.05 -11.66 -0.64
CA THR A 281 15.06 -13.11 -0.44
C THR A 281 15.06 -13.45 1.03
N ARG A 282 14.47 -14.58 1.37
CA ARG A 282 14.53 -15.18 2.71
C ARG A 282 14.59 -16.70 2.55
N ALA A 283 15.48 -17.36 3.29
CA ALA A 283 15.64 -18.81 3.36
C ALA A 283 15.77 -19.29 4.79
#